data_026f60c7588552b8980ff0d2ca84bbee
#
_entry.id   026f60c7588552b8980ff0d2ca84bbee
#
_cell.length_a   1.000
_cell.length_b   1.000
_cell.length_c   1.000
_cell.angle_alpha   90.00
_cell.angle_beta   90.00
_cell.angle_gamma   90.00
#
_symmetry.space_group_name_H-M   'P 1'
#
loop_
_entity.id
_entity.type
_entity.pdbx_description
1 polymer ?
#
loop_
_entity_poly.entity_id
_entity_poly.type
_entity_poly.pdbx_seq_one_letter_code
_entity_poly.pdbx_strand_id
1 'polypeptide(L)'
;MKGYEKYERSYFLPPECTYDWVKKDYIDKAPLWCSVDLRDGNQALIEPMSLEEKLDFFKMLVDIGFKEIEVGFPAASETEFNFTRALIERDMIPDDVTIHVLTQAREHIIKKTFKALEGAPRAVVHLYNSTSVAQREQVFKKSKEEIKQLAVDGAILLRDLAAETDGNFRFQYSPESFSGTEVDYAVDVCNAVLDVWQPKADNKAIINIPTTVENAMPHVFATQIEYIDKHLKYRDGVVLCLHPHNDRGCGVATSELGVLAGAEEIEGTLFGNGERTGNVDIVTLAMNLYSHGVDPQLDFSNLPEICLLYTSDAADE
;
A
#
# COMPACT_ATOMS: atom_id res chain seq x y z
N MET A 1 22.49 26.57 7.12
CA MET A 1 22.84 25.20 6.73
C MET A 1 23.74 25.25 5.51
N LYS A 2 24.82 24.48 5.50
CA LYS A 2 25.70 24.32 4.32
C LYS A 2 25.51 22.91 3.76
N GLY A 3 25.67 22.73 2.46
CA GLY A 3 25.62 21.42 1.79
C GLY A 3 24.30 21.11 1.06
N TYR A 4 23.42 22.09 0.86
CA TYR A 4 22.22 21.91 0.06
C TYR A 4 22.56 21.69 -1.43
N GLU A 5 23.71 22.17 -1.88
CA GLU A 5 24.20 22.05 -3.26
C GLU A 5 24.46 20.60 -3.70
N LYS A 6 24.58 19.67 -2.74
CA LYS A 6 24.76 18.24 -3.05
C LYS A 6 23.45 17.52 -3.38
N TYR A 7 22.29 18.16 -3.19
CA TYR A 7 20.99 17.58 -3.46
C TYR A 7 20.46 18.10 -4.79
N GLU A 8 19.93 17.17 -5.57
CA GLU A 8 19.29 17.43 -6.85
C GLU A 8 17.83 16.93 -6.82
N ARG A 9 17.02 17.41 -7.76
CA ARG A 9 15.68 16.88 -7.96
C ARG A 9 15.77 15.46 -8.49
N SER A 10 15.18 14.48 -7.78
CA SER A 10 15.30 13.06 -8.06
C SER A 10 14.00 12.41 -8.54
N TYR A 11 12.94 13.20 -8.77
CA TYR A 11 11.66 12.71 -9.28
C TYR A 11 11.57 12.89 -10.80
N PHE A 12 10.70 12.09 -11.41
CA PHE A 12 10.45 12.13 -12.84
C PHE A 12 9.07 12.70 -13.14
N LEU A 13 8.97 13.57 -14.14
CA LEU A 13 7.69 13.98 -14.69
C LEU A 13 7.21 12.92 -15.69
N PRO A 14 5.88 12.72 -15.83
CA PRO A 14 5.36 11.86 -16.88
C PRO A 14 5.65 12.46 -18.27
N PRO A 15 5.71 11.61 -19.32
CA PRO A 15 5.97 12.09 -20.70
C PRO A 15 4.95 13.10 -21.21
N GLU A 16 3.72 13.03 -20.73
CA GLU A 16 2.64 13.98 -21.05
C GLU A 16 1.78 14.25 -19.80
N CYS A 17 1.16 15.43 -19.78
CA CYS A 17 0.34 15.90 -18.66
C CYS A 17 -0.95 16.50 -19.20
N THR A 18 -2.10 16.08 -18.66
CA THR A 18 -3.41 16.61 -19.05
C THR A 18 -4.01 17.56 -18.01
N TYR A 19 -3.60 17.42 -16.74
CA TYR A 19 -4.05 18.25 -15.63
C TYR A 19 -5.57 18.27 -15.43
N ASP A 20 -6.27 17.17 -15.75
CA ASP A 20 -7.73 17.11 -15.58
C ASP A 20 -8.14 17.10 -14.10
N TRP A 21 -7.27 16.56 -13.21
CA TRP A 21 -7.49 16.55 -11.78
C TRP A 21 -7.64 17.97 -11.18
N VAL A 22 -7.00 19.00 -11.77
CA VAL A 22 -7.09 20.40 -11.32
C VAL A 22 -8.51 20.98 -11.49
N LYS A 23 -9.33 20.38 -12.33
CA LYS A 23 -10.71 20.81 -12.58
C LYS A 23 -11.69 20.35 -11.49
N LYS A 24 -11.27 19.40 -10.64
CA LYS A 24 -12.05 18.91 -9.50
C LYS A 24 -11.68 19.72 -8.27
N ASP A 25 -12.65 20.24 -7.55
CA ASP A 25 -12.48 21.11 -6.40
C ASP A 25 -12.68 20.41 -5.05
N TYR A 26 -13.19 19.17 -5.05
CA TYR A 26 -13.35 18.35 -3.85
C TYR A 26 -13.43 16.85 -4.19
N ILE A 27 -13.27 16.01 -3.17
CA ILE A 27 -13.47 14.56 -3.23
C ILE A 27 -14.92 14.29 -2.83
N ASP A 28 -15.72 13.76 -3.74
CA ASP A 28 -17.17 13.54 -3.58
C ASP A 28 -17.52 12.17 -2.98
N LYS A 29 -16.56 11.26 -2.92
CA LYS A 29 -16.69 9.91 -2.39
C LYS A 29 -15.42 9.50 -1.67
N ALA A 30 -15.57 8.86 -0.50
CA ALA A 30 -14.43 8.29 0.21
C ALA A 30 -13.70 7.24 -0.65
N PRO A 31 -12.37 7.22 -0.65
CA PRO A 31 -11.60 6.12 -1.22
C PRO A 31 -11.82 4.84 -0.40
N LEU A 32 -11.41 3.71 -0.94
CA LEU A 32 -11.18 2.52 -0.13
C LEU A 32 -10.01 2.80 0.83
N TRP A 33 -10.10 2.27 2.04
CA TRP A 33 -9.08 2.44 3.05
C TRP A 33 -8.40 1.11 3.35
N CYS A 34 -7.09 1.07 3.24
CA CYS A 34 -6.29 -0.05 3.73
C CYS A 34 -5.42 0.43 4.89
N SER A 35 -5.61 -0.15 6.08
CA SER A 35 -4.69 0.09 7.19
C SER A 35 -3.40 -0.70 6.97
N VAL A 36 -2.27 -0.02 7.09
CA VAL A 36 -0.93 -0.64 7.12
C VAL A 36 -0.26 -0.53 8.49
N ASP A 37 -1.03 -0.22 9.53
CA ASP A 37 -0.54 -0.08 10.91
C ASP A 37 0.20 -1.34 11.39
N LEU A 38 -0.38 -2.51 11.15
CA LEU A 38 0.14 -3.81 11.61
C LEU A 38 1.34 -4.31 10.79
N ARG A 39 1.64 -3.69 9.65
CA ARG A 39 2.83 -4.00 8.84
C ARG A 39 3.81 -2.83 8.87
N ASP A 40 3.56 -1.75 8.15
CA ASP A 40 4.48 -0.63 7.95
C ASP A 40 4.60 0.23 9.22
N GLY A 41 3.48 0.45 9.89
CA GLY A 41 3.44 1.10 11.21
C GLY A 41 4.22 0.31 12.26
N ASN A 42 3.93 -0.97 12.40
CA ASN A 42 4.61 -1.86 13.34
C ASN A 42 6.11 -2.01 13.04
N GLN A 43 6.50 -2.02 11.78
CA GLN A 43 7.91 -2.09 11.35
C GLN A 43 8.72 -0.88 11.84
N ALA A 44 8.08 0.25 12.04
CA ALA A 44 8.73 1.49 12.48
C ALA A 44 8.90 1.59 14.01
N LEU A 45 8.26 0.73 14.79
CA LEU A 45 8.37 0.72 16.25
C LEU A 45 9.76 0.23 16.68
N ILE A 46 10.29 0.82 17.75
CA ILE A 46 11.55 0.40 18.36
C ILE A 46 11.41 -1.04 18.87
N GLU A 47 10.30 -1.33 19.56
CA GLU A 47 9.87 -2.66 19.92
C GLU A 47 8.60 -3.00 19.14
N PRO A 48 8.67 -3.92 18.15
CA PRO A 48 7.51 -4.35 17.40
C PRO A 48 6.47 -5.03 18.31
N MET A 49 5.20 -4.83 18.01
CA MET A 49 4.09 -5.42 18.75
C MET A 49 4.24 -6.94 18.89
N SER A 50 3.91 -7.45 20.05
CA SER A 50 3.74 -8.87 20.32
C SER A 50 2.54 -9.45 19.55
N LEU A 51 2.40 -10.77 19.54
CA LEU A 51 1.25 -11.45 18.91
C LEU A 51 -0.09 -10.95 19.47
N GLU A 52 -0.23 -10.86 20.79
CA GLU A 52 -1.51 -10.51 21.42
C GLU A 52 -1.85 -9.02 21.21
N GLU A 53 -0.86 -8.12 21.27
CA GLU A 53 -1.03 -6.71 20.92
C GLU A 53 -1.51 -6.54 19.47
N LYS A 54 -0.90 -7.25 18.51
CA LYS A 54 -1.35 -7.24 17.11
C LYS A 54 -2.79 -7.75 16.95
N LEU A 55 -3.19 -8.78 17.71
CA LEU A 55 -4.56 -9.30 17.66
C LEU A 55 -5.58 -8.29 18.20
N ASP A 56 -5.25 -7.58 19.28
CA ASP A 56 -6.11 -6.55 19.85
C ASP A 56 -6.17 -5.32 18.94
N PHE A 57 -5.05 -4.93 18.34
CA PHE A 57 -5.01 -3.86 17.36
C PHE A 57 -5.82 -4.19 16.08
N PHE A 58 -5.75 -5.44 15.61
CA PHE A 58 -6.56 -5.89 14.49
C PHE A 58 -8.06 -5.75 14.77
N LYS A 59 -8.53 -6.14 15.97
CA LYS A 59 -9.93 -5.95 16.37
C LYS A 59 -10.33 -4.48 16.35
N MET A 60 -9.50 -3.60 16.87
CA MET A 60 -9.76 -2.16 16.85
C MET A 60 -9.90 -1.63 15.41
N LEU A 61 -9.04 -2.05 14.49
CA LEU A 61 -9.15 -1.65 13.09
C LEU A 61 -10.46 -2.12 12.46
N VAL A 62 -10.89 -3.34 12.76
CA VAL A 62 -12.20 -3.87 12.33
C VAL A 62 -13.35 -3.05 12.92
N ASP A 63 -13.29 -2.70 14.21
CA ASP A 63 -14.31 -1.93 14.90
C ASP A 63 -14.40 -0.48 14.36
N ILE A 64 -13.29 0.13 13.98
CA ILE A 64 -13.26 1.43 13.27
C ILE A 64 -13.95 1.34 11.90
N GLY A 65 -13.98 0.16 11.26
CA GLY A 65 -14.66 -0.05 9.99
C GLY A 65 -13.75 -0.34 8.80
N PHE A 66 -12.44 -0.55 9.00
CA PHE A 66 -11.55 -0.95 7.92
C PHE A 66 -12.00 -2.27 7.27
N LYS A 67 -12.00 -2.30 5.95
CA LYS A 67 -12.35 -3.48 5.15
C LYS A 67 -11.15 -4.13 4.48
N GLU A 68 -10.07 -3.40 4.32
CA GLU A 68 -8.78 -3.89 3.84
C GLU A 68 -7.73 -3.57 4.92
N ILE A 69 -6.96 -4.60 5.37
CA ILE A 69 -5.97 -4.46 6.45
C ILE A 69 -4.72 -5.26 6.08
N GLU A 70 -3.59 -4.56 5.88
CA GLU A 70 -2.31 -5.22 5.66
C GLU A 70 -1.71 -5.64 7.00
N VAL A 71 -1.80 -6.94 7.27
CA VAL A 71 -1.51 -7.52 8.59
C VAL A 71 -0.04 -7.81 8.81
N GLY A 72 0.77 -7.92 7.76
CA GLY A 72 2.18 -8.15 7.93
C GLY A 72 2.92 -8.68 6.70
N PHE A 73 4.16 -9.11 6.94
CA PHE A 73 5.04 -9.77 5.99
C PHE A 73 5.37 -11.18 6.52
N PRO A 74 4.54 -12.19 6.28
CA PRO A 74 4.65 -13.51 6.94
C PRO A 74 5.99 -14.22 6.74
N ALA A 75 6.68 -13.90 5.64
CA ALA A 75 7.99 -14.48 5.35
C ALA A 75 9.15 -13.80 6.09
N ALA A 76 8.95 -12.62 6.68
CA ALA A 76 10.01 -11.83 7.32
C ALA A 76 10.45 -12.41 8.69
N SER A 77 9.50 -12.89 9.49
CA SER A 77 9.79 -13.45 10.82
C SER A 77 8.79 -14.53 11.22
N GLU A 78 9.07 -15.24 12.33
CA GLU A 78 8.11 -16.18 12.89
C GLU A 78 6.91 -15.47 13.54
N THR A 79 7.12 -14.33 14.15
CA THR A 79 6.03 -13.53 14.74
C THR A 79 5.03 -13.12 13.66
N GLU A 80 5.49 -12.61 12.53
CA GLU A 80 4.63 -12.24 11.39
C GLU A 80 3.90 -13.44 10.81
N PHE A 81 4.58 -14.58 10.69
CA PHE A 81 3.96 -15.82 10.24
C PHE A 81 2.87 -16.28 11.21
N ASN A 82 3.19 -16.35 12.50
CA ASN A 82 2.28 -16.82 13.55
C ASN A 82 1.08 -15.88 13.73
N PHE A 83 1.26 -14.58 13.56
CA PHE A 83 0.15 -13.63 13.61
C PHE A 83 -0.85 -13.88 12.46
N THR A 84 -0.37 -14.02 11.23
CA THR A 84 -1.24 -14.36 10.08
C THR A 84 -1.97 -15.68 10.33
N ARG A 85 -1.27 -16.71 10.84
CA ARG A 85 -1.89 -17.99 11.21
C ARG A 85 -2.93 -17.83 12.32
N ALA A 86 -2.64 -17.04 13.35
CA ALA A 86 -3.57 -16.83 14.46
C ALA A 86 -4.88 -16.17 14.01
N LEU A 87 -4.83 -15.18 13.11
CA LEU A 87 -6.02 -14.56 12.54
C LEU A 87 -6.91 -15.59 11.84
N ILE A 88 -6.32 -16.51 11.09
CA ILE A 88 -7.03 -17.55 10.34
C ILE A 88 -7.54 -18.66 11.29
N GLU A 89 -6.67 -19.22 12.12
CA GLU A 89 -6.98 -20.38 12.98
C GLU A 89 -7.93 -20.05 14.12
N ARG A 90 -7.95 -18.78 14.59
CA ARG A 90 -8.87 -18.29 15.62
C ARG A 90 -10.16 -17.68 15.04
N ASP A 91 -10.36 -17.78 13.70
CA ASP A 91 -11.54 -17.24 12.98
C ASP A 91 -11.82 -15.76 13.29
N MET A 92 -10.76 -14.95 13.25
CA MET A 92 -10.84 -13.52 13.64
C MET A 92 -11.17 -12.58 12.48
N ILE A 93 -11.17 -13.07 11.24
CA ILE A 93 -11.36 -12.27 10.03
C ILE A 93 -12.85 -12.21 9.68
N PRO A 94 -13.54 -11.06 9.86
CA PRO A 94 -14.95 -10.93 9.51
C PRO A 94 -15.21 -11.17 8.01
N ASP A 95 -16.46 -11.51 7.68
CA ASP A 95 -16.85 -11.83 6.31
C ASP A 95 -16.72 -10.68 5.32
N ASP A 96 -16.69 -9.45 5.80
CA ASP A 96 -16.57 -8.22 5.01
C ASP A 96 -15.18 -7.59 5.09
N VAL A 97 -14.21 -8.26 5.73
CA VAL A 97 -12.82 -7.81 5.86
C VAL A 97 -11.90 -8.71 5.04
N THR A 98 -10.95 -8.10 4.33
CA THR A 98 -9.89 -8.78 3.59
C THR A 98 -8.53 -8.45 4.20
N ILE A 99 -7.76 -9.46 4.56
CA ILE A 99 -6.38 -9.26 4.99
C ILE A 99 -5.45 -9.15 3.79
N HIS A 100 -4.47 -8.25 3.87
CA HIS A 100 -3.36 -8.15 2.92
C HIS A 100 -2.09 -8.70 3.55
N VAL A 101 -1.26 -9.38 2.79
CA VAL A 101 0.05 -9.85 3.21
C VAL A 101 1.11 -9.47 2.19
N LEU A 102 2.17 -8.83 2.67
CA LEU A 102 3.29 -8.42 1.83
C LEU A 102 4.17 -9.61 1.45
N THR A 103 4.63 -9.65 0.21
CA THR A 103 5.62 -10.62 -0.27
C THR A 103 6.56 -10.00 -1.29
N GLN A 104 7.84 -10.33 -1.20
CA GLN A 104 8.84 -9.89 -2.18
C GLN A 104 8.84 -10.84 -3.39
N ALA A 105 9.16 -10.33 -4.59
CA ALA A 105 9.28 -11.11 -5.82
C ALA A 105 10.48 -12.09 -5.79
N ARG A 106 10.42 -13.06 -4.87
CA ARG A 106 11.39 -14.16 -4.70
C ARG A 106 10.64 -15.44 -4.38
N GLU A 107 10.93 -16.51 -5.09
CA GLU A 107 10.20 -17.77 -5.02
C GLU A 107 10.00 -18.31 -3.58
N HIS A 108 11.08 -18.42 -2.80
CA HIS A 108 11.01 -18.95 -1.45
C HIS A 108 10.20 -18.07 -0.49
N ILE A 109 10.20 -16.73 -0.70
CA ILE A 109 9.40 -15.78 0.07
C ILE A 109 7.93 -15.96 -0.27
N ILE A 110 7.57 -15.99 -1.55
CA ILE A 110 6.21 -16.16 -2.03
C ILE A 110 5.63 -17.51 -1.51
N LYS A 111 6.38 -18.61 -1.63
CA LYS A 111 5.95 -19.91 -1.12
C LYS A 111 5.69 -19.91 0.39
N LYS A 112 6.54 -19.24 1.18
CA LYS A 112 6.32 -19.10 2.63
C LYS A 112 5.08 -18.26 2.94
N THR A 113 4.80 -17.24 2.13
CA THR A 113 3.60 -16.39 2.26
C THR A 113 2.34 -17.22 2.03
N PHE A 114 2.26 -18.03 0.96
CA PHE A 114 1.11 -18.91 0.73
C PHE A 114 0.93 -19.95 1.81
N LYS A 115 2.03 -20.48 2.38
CA LYS A 115 1.94 -21.37 3.54
C LYS A 115 1.32 -20.69 4.76
N ALA A 116 1.56 -19.40 4.97
CA ALA A 116 0.91 -18.64 6.04
C ALA A 116 -0.59 -18.42 5.77
N LEU A 117 -1.01 -18.41 4.51
CA LEU A 117 -2.39 -18.19 4.09
C LEU A 117 -3.23 -19.47 3.96
N GLU A 118 -2.65 -20.66 4.21
CA GLU A 118 -3.42 -21.92 4.18
C GLU A 118 -4.69 -21.84 5.05
N GLY A 119 -5.86 -22.06 4.45
CA GLY A 119 -7.15 -21.98 5.12
C GLY A 119 -7.73 -20.57 5.25
N ALA A 120 -7.07 -19.53 4.72
CA ALA A 120 -7.66 -18.20 4.65
C ALA A 120 -8.83 -18.19 3.66
N PRO A 121 -10.03 -17.73 4.04
CA PRO A 121 -11.17 -17.70 3.13
C PRO A 121 -10.96 -16.72 1.96
N ARG A 122 -10.25 -15.64 2.22
CA ARG A 122 -9.85 -14.61 1.27
C ARG A 122 -8.65 -13.82 1.76
N ALA A 123 -7.80 -13.40 0.83
CA ALA A 123 -6.67 -12.50 1.11
C ALA A 123 -6.23 -11.75 -0.16
N VAL A 124 -5.55 -10.62 0.04
CA VAL A 124 -4.74 -9.98 -0.98
C VAL A 124 -3.28 -10.36 -0.76
N VAL A 125 -2.63 -10.87 -1.79
CA VAL A 125 -1.19 -11.12 -1.78
C VAL A 125 -0.50 -9.96 -2.46
N HIS A 126 0.21 -9.15 -1.67
CA HIS A 126 0.85 -7.92 -2.09
C HIS A 126 2.29 -8.17 -2.53
N LEU A 127 2.50 -8.26 -3.83
CA LEU A 127 3.81 -8.44 -4.46
C LEU A 127 4.52 -7.11 -4.64
N TYR A 128 5.82 -7.05 -4.33
CA TYR A 128 6.63 -5.88 -4.64
C TYR A 128 8.04 -6.25 -5.12
N ASN A 129 8.62 -5.37 -5.89
CA ASN A 129 10.06 -5.27 -6.13
C ASN A 129 10.44 -3.83 -6.47
N SER A 130 11.68 -3.45 -6.12
CA SER A 130 12.17 -2.09 -6.37
C SER A 130 12.43 -1.83 -7.84
N THR A 131 11.99 -0.67 -8.32
CA THR A 131 12.05 -0.28 -9.74
C THR A 131 12.89 0.99 -9.99
N SER A 132 13.29 1.71 -8.93
CA SER A 132 14.02 2.99 -9.06
C SER A 132 15.38 2.86 -9.73
N VAL A 133 15.83 3.96 -10.33
CA VAL A 133 17.16 4.06 -10.96
C VAL A 133 18.26 3.63 -10.00
N ALA A 134 18.26 4.17 -8.77
CA ALA A 134 19.28 3.85 -7.77
C ALA A 134 19.31 2.36 -7.41
N GLN A 135 18.13 1.73 -7.25
CA GLN A 135 18.05 0.30 -6.94
C GLN A 135 18.52 -0.56 -8.14
N ARG A 136 18.10 -0.22 -9.34
CA ARG A 136 18.52 -0.96 -10.54
C ARG A 136 20.03 -0.92 -10.74
N GLU A 137 20.63 0.27 -10.65
CA GLU A 137 22.05 0.48 -11.01
C GLU A 137 23.01 0.10 -9.88
N GLN A 138 22.68 0.43 -8.62
CA GLN A 138 23.62 0.30 -7.51
C GLN A 138 23.42 -0.98 -6.71
N VAL A 139 22.18 -1.45 -6.55
CA VAL A 139 21.86 -2.62 -5.71
C VAL A 139 21.76 -3.87 -6.55
N PHE A 140 20.82 -3.90 -7.50
CA PHE A 140 20.59 -5.10 -8.32
C PHE A 140 21.58 -5.25 -9.46
N LYS A 141 22.13 -4.13 -9.96
CA LYS A 141 22.99 -4.07 -11.16
C LYS A 141 22.32 -4.75 -12.34
N LYS A 142 21.06 -4.39 -12.58
CA LYS A 142 20.18 -4.98 -13.58
C LYS A 142 19.56 -3.91 -14.48
N SER A 143 19.31 -4.30 -15.73
CA SER A 143 18.58 -3.49 -16.69
C SER A 143 17.10 -3.35 -16.33
N LYS A 144 16.39 -2.40 -16.95
CA LYS A 144 14.93 -2.23 -16.84
C LYS A 144 14.20 -3.54 -17.17
N GLU A 145 14.58 -4.22 -18.24
CA GLU A 145 13.96 -5.47 -18.67
C GLU A 145 14.15 -6.60 -17.66
N GLU A 146 15.34 -6.73 -17.06
CA GLU A 146 15.58 -7.73 -16.03
C GLU A 146 14.78 -7.46 -14.75
N ILE A 147 14.63 -6.19 -14.34
CA ILE A 147 13.80 -5.81 -13.18
C ILE A 147 12.31 -6.05 -13.48
N LYS A 148 11.85 -5.69 -14.69
CA LYS A 148 10.48 -6.01 -15.13
C LYS A 148 10.21 -7.51 -15.11
N GLN A 149 11.18 -8.31 -15.58
CA GLN A 149 11.06 -9.77 -15.58
C GLN A 149 10.92 -10.34 -14.16
N LEU A 150 11.61 -9.78 -13.14
CA LEU A 150 11.42 -10.20 -11.75
C LEU A 150 9.97 -10.00 -11.29
N ALA A 151 9.34 -8.88 -11.67
CA ALA A 151 7.93 -8.62 -11.35
C ALA A 151 7.01 -9.63 -12.04
N VAL A 152 7.25 -9.90 -13.33
CA VAL A 152 6.48 -10.86 -14.12
C VAL A 152 6.62 -12.28 -13.57
N ASP A 153 7.84 -12.73 -13.26
CA ASP A 153 8.07 -14.05 -12.67
C ASP A 153 7.37 -14.21 -11.32
N GLY A 154 7.42 -13.17 -10.48
CA GLY A 154 6.68 -13.12 -9.22
C GLY A 154 5.17 -13.19 -9.43
N ALA A 155 4.64 -12.44 -10.39
CA ALA A 155 3.21 -12.43 -10.72
C ALA A 155 2.71 -13.80 -11.24
N ILE A 156 3.50 -14.47 -12.06
CA ILE A 156 3.21 -15.83 -12.53
C ILE A 156 3.14 -16.79 -11.33
N LEU A 157 4.13 -16.75 -10.47
CA LEU A 157 4.18 -17.63 -9.31
C LEU A 157 3.01 -17.40 -8.33
N LEU A 158 2.62 -16.13 -8.11
CA LEU A 158 1.43 -15.80 -7.31
C LEU A 158 0.17 -16.43 -7.90
N ARG A 159 -0.05 -16.23 -9.21
CA ARG A 159 -1.21 -16.78 -9.93
C ARG A 159 -1.25 -18.31 -9.81
N ASP A 160 -0.12 -18.96 -10.03
CA ASP A 160 -0.04 -20.43 -10.06
C ASP A 160 -0.26 -21.03 -8.66
N LEU A 161 0.35 -20.46 -7.61
CA LEU A 161 0.14 -20.90 -6.24
C LEU A 161 -1.28 -20.60 -5.74
N ALA A 162 -1.88 -19.48 -6.12
CA ALA A 162 -3.27 -19.19 -5.79
C ALA A 162 -4.24 -20.19 -6.41
N ALA A 163 -3.94 -20.69 -7.62
CA ALA A 163 -4.74 -21.71 -8.27
C ALA A 163 -4.63 -23.10 -7.59
N GLU A 164 -3.55 -23.33 -6.84
CA GLU A 164 -3.29 -24.57 -6.10
C GLU A 164 -3.73 -24.50 -4.62
N THR A 165 -4.08 -23.30 -4.14
CA THR A 165 -4.43 -23.05 -2.73
C THR A 165 -5.93 -22.76 -2.60
N ASP A 166 -6.61 -23.43 -1.68
CA ASP A 166 -8.01 -23.16 -1.38
C ASP A 166 -8.18 -21.74 -0.79
N GLY A 167 -9.11 -20.96 -1.31
CA GLY A 167 -9.37 -19.59 -0.89
C GLY A 167 -9.65 -18.66 -2.06
N ASN A 168 -10.10 -17.44 -1.74
CA ASN A 168 -10.31 -16.39 -2.72
C ASN A 168 -9.17 -15.37 -2.62
N PHE A 169 -8.21 -15.44 -3.54
CA PHE A 169 -7.04 -14.59 -3.56
C PHE A 169 -7.16 -13.49 -4.61
N ARG A 170 -6.93 -12.25 -4.18
CA ARG A 170 -6.69 -11.10 -5.05
C ARG A 170 -5.20 -10.76 -5.00
N PHE A 171 -4.73 -10.01 -5.97
CA PHE A 171 -3.32 -9.64 -6.07
C PHE A 171 -3.15 -8.14 -6.07
N GLN A 172 -2.10 -7.70 -5.40
CA GLN A 172 -1.62 -6.33 -5.40
C GLN A 172 -0.18 -6.30 -5.87
N TYR A 173 0.18 -5.29 -6.66
CA TYR A 173 1.56 -5.05 -7.08
C TYR A 173 2.01 -3.63 -6.79
N SER A 174 3.20 -3.49 -6.20
CA SER A 174 3.87 -2.21 -5.98
C SER A 174 5.20 -2.14 -6.71
N PRO A 175 5.40 -1.18 -7.64
CA PRO A 175 6.73 -0.79 -8.10
C PRO A 175 7.42 0.02 -6.99
N GLU A 176 8.05 -0.67 -6.04
CA GLU A 176 8.67 -0.05 -4.87
C GLU A 176 9.69 1.01 -5.29
N SER A 177 9.84 2.05 -4.45
CA SER A 177 10.65 3.23 -4.75
C SER A 177 10.17 3.98 -6.02
N PHE A 178 8.85 4.01 -6.25
CA PHE A 178 8.26 4.71 -7.40
C PHE A 178 8.73 6.17 -7.49
N SER A 179 8.88 6.86 -6.35
CA SER A 179 9.35 8.25 -6.32
C SER A 179 10.73 8.48 -6.99
N GLY A 180 11.51 7.43 -7.19
CA GLY A 180 12.79 7.46 -7.92
C GLY A 180 12.76 6.62 -9.23
N THR A 181 11.55 6.33 -9.75
CA THR A 181 11.32 5.52 -10.95
C THR A 181 10.76 6.40 -12.06
N GLU A 182 11.18 6.18 -13.30
CA GLU A 182 10.58 6.84 -14.47
C GLU A 182 9.12 6.40 -14.61
N VAL A 183 8.21 7.36 -14.81
CA VAL A 183 6.75 7.09 -14.73
C VAL A 183 6.28 6.16 -15.84
N ASP A 184 6.77 6.32 -17.05
CA ASP A 184 6.49 5.46 -18.21
C ASP A 184 7.00 4.03 -17.99
N TYR A 185 8.17 3.90 -17.36
CA TYR A 185 8.71 2.58 -17.00
C TYR A 185 7.91 1.92 -15.88
N ALA A 186 7.46 2.66 -14.86
CA ALA A 186 6.58 2.13 -13.83
C ALA A 186 5.26 1.58 -14.43
N VAL A 187 4.66 2.32 -15.37
CA VAL A 187 3.48 1.87 -16.12
C VAL A 187 3.78 0.60 -16.94
N ASP A 188 4.94 0.54 -17.60
CA ASP A 188 5.35 -0.64 -18.37
C ASP A 188 5.45 -1.89 -17.48
N VAL A 189 6.08 -1.78 -16.32
CA VAL A 189 6.17 -2.89 -15.34
C VAL A 189 4.80 -3.28 -14.81
N CYS A 190 3.98 -2.32 -14.39
CA CYS A 190 2.62 -2.60 -13.91
C CYS A 190 1.77 -3.30 -14.98
N ASN A 191 1.84 -2.83 -16.22
CA ASN A 191 1.12 -3.45 -17.35
C ASN A 191 1.62 -4.87 -17.67
N ALA A 192 2.91 -5.14 -17.51
CA ALA A 192 3.46 -6.48 -17.70
C ALA A 192 2.95 -7.45 -16.62
N VAL A 193 2.81 -7.00 -15.38
CA VAL A 193 2.18 -7.77 -14.27
C VAL A 193 0.70 -7.98 -14.55
N LEU A 194 -0.02 -6.94 -14.96
CA LEU A 194 -1.44 -7.01 -15.29
C LEU A 194 -1.72 -7.95 -16.47
N ASP A 195 -0.82 -8.02 -17.45
CA ASP A 195 -0.91 -8.98 -18.57
C ASP A 195 -0.85 -10.44 -18.08
N VAL A 196 -0.18 -10.71 -16.95
CA VAL A 196 -0.17 -12.05 -16.33
C VAL A 196 -1.48 -12.33 -15.60
N TRP A 197 -2.00 -11.37 -14.85
CA TRP A 197 -3.18 -11.57 -13.99
C TRP A 197 -4.51 -11.41 -14.74
N GLN A 198 -4.56 -10.56 -15.77
CA GLN A 198 -5.73 -10.25 -16.59
C GLN A 198 -6.98 -9.95 -15.74
N PRO A 199 -6.90 -8.97 -14.81
CA PRO A 199 -7.97 -8.69 -13.87
C PRO A 199 -9.24 -8.23 -14.58
N LYS A 200 -10.38 -8.48 -13.94
CA LYS A 200 -11.71 -8.11 -14.43
C LYS A 200 -12.44 -7.28 -13.39
N ALA A 201 -13.53 -6.61 -13.80
CA ALA A 201 -14.31 -5.75 -12.92
C ALA A 201 -14.92 -6.47 -11.70
N ASP A 202 -15.16 -7.78 -11.80
CA ASP A 202 -15.69 -8.65 -10.75
C ASP A 202 -14.59 -9.31 -9.89
N ASN A 203 -13.33 -9.23 -10.32
CA ASN A 203 -12.15 -9.70 -9.57
C ASN A 203 -10.96 -8.78 -9.85
N LYS A 204 -10.96 -7.64 -9.19
CA LYS A 204 -9.98 -6.57 -9.41
C LYS A 204 -8.63 -6.90 -8.78
N ALA A 205 -7.55 -6.61 -9.51
CA ALA A 205 -6.22 -6.46 -8.94
C ALA A 205 -6.01 -5.04 -8.41
N ILE A 206 -5.01 -4.87 -7.53
CA ILE A 206 -4.62 -3.57 -7.00
C ILE A 206 -3.25 -3.21 -7.59
N ILE A 207 -3.12 -2.01 -8.13
CA ILE A 207 -1.83 -1.40 -8.46
C ILE A 207 -1.59 -0.30 -7.44
N ASN A 208 -0.60 -0.49 -6.60
CA ASN A 208 -0.28 0.42 -5.50
C ASN A 208 0.97 1.23 -5.83
N ILE A 209 0.86 2.56 -5.76
CA ILE A 209 1.92 3.50 -6.10
C ILE A 209 2.49 4.14 -4.83
N PRO A 210 3.66 3.66 -4.35
CA PRO A 210 4.22 4.15 -3.11
C PRO A 210 5.12 5.38 -3.32
N THR A 211 4.93 6.43 -2.54
CA THR A 211 6.00 7.40 -2.31
C THR A 211 6.91 6.87 -1.20
N THR A 212 7.73 5.86 -1.52
CA THR A 212 8.66 5.22 -0.57
C THR A 212 9.52 6.24 0.18
N VAL A 213 9.90 7.31 -0.50
CA VAL A 213 10.37 8.57 0.10
C VAL A 213 9.64 9.70 -0.62
N GLU A 214 8.95 10.55 0.11
CA GLU A 214 8.26 11.71 -0.46
C GLU A 214 9.29 12.76 -0.90
N ASN A 215 9.62 12.80 -2.20
CA ASN A 215 10.65 13.67 -2.77
C ASN A 215 10.12 14.75 -3.71
N ALA A 216 8.84 14.69 -4.06
CA ALA A 216 8.17 15.62 -4.95
C ALA A 216 7.10 16.45 -4.23
N MET A 217 6.65 17.53 -4.83
CA MET A 217 5.49 18.27 -4.34
C MET A 217 4.19 17.52 -4.66
N PRO A 218 3.11 17.68 -3.87
CA PRO A 218 1.87 16.92 -4.04
C PRO A 218 1.27 16.99 -5.46
N HIS A 219 1.30 18.16 -6.10
CA HIS A 219 0.79 18.33 -7.46
C HIS A 219 1.62 17.57 -8.52
N VAL A 220 2.91 17.36 -8.28
CA VAL A 220 3.75 16.53 -9.16
C VAL A 220 3.29 15.08 -9.08
N PHE A 221 3.09 14.58 -7.86
CA PHE A 221 2.58 13.23 -7.65
C PHE A 221 1.18 13.03 -8.26
N ALA A 222 0.26 13.98 -8.05
CA ALA A 222 -1.06 13.93 -8.69
C ALA A 222 -0.97 13.83 -10.22
N THR A 223 -0.05 14.56 -10.83
CA THR A 223 0.18 14.51 -12.29
C THR A 223 0.73 13.15 -12.71
N GLN A 224 1.59 12.53 -11.90
CA GLN A 224 2.09 11.17 -12.14
C GLN A 224 0.95 10.13 -12.02
N ILE A 225 0.09 10.26 -11.01
CA ILE A 225 -1.07 9.37 -10.81
C ILE A 225 -2.06 9.49 -11.96
N GLU A 226 -2.37 10.70 -12.43
CA GLU A 226 -3.25 10.90 -13.59
C GLU A 226 -2.70 10.23 -14.85
N TYR A 227 -1.39 10.29 -15.06
CA TYR A 227 -0.74 9.59 -16.17
C TYR A 227 -0.87 8.07 -16.02
N ILE A 228 -0.61 7.53 -14.84
CA ILE A 228 -0.74 6.09 -14.55
C ILE A 228 -2.19 5.65 -14.78
N ASP A 229 -3.17 6.36 -14.21
CA ASP A 229 -4.59 6.06 -14.36
C ASP A 229 -5.01 5.91 -15.83
N LYS A 230 -4.52 6.79 -16.69
CA LYS A 230 -4.83 6.81 -18.13
C LYS A 230 -4.09 5.75 -18.95
N HIS A 231 -2.98 5.17 -18.44
CA HIS A 231 -2.12 4.27 -19.21
C HIS A 231 -2.09 2.83 -18.68
N LEU A 232 -2.74 2.55 -17.54
CA LEU A 232 -2.91 1.18 -17.07
C LEU A 232 -3.83 0.38 -17.99
N LYS A 233 -3.37 -0.82 -18.37
CA LYS A 233 -4.20 -1.83 -19.03
C LYS A 233 -5.26 -2.35 -18.05
N TYR A 234 -6.32 -2.92 -18.58
CA TYR A 234 -7.39 -3.53 -17.78
C TYR A 234 -7.98 -2.57 -16.72
N ARG A 235 -8.04 -1.27 -17.00
CA ARG A 235 -8.34 -0.23 -16.00
C ARG A 235 -9.62 -0.52 -15.20
N ASP A 236 -10.68 -1.04 -15.80
CA ASP A 236 -11.92 -1.43 -15.11
C ASP A 236 -11.73 -2.59 -14.12
N GLY A 237 -10.72 -3.41 -14.33
CA GLY A 237 -10.29 -4.51 -13.46
C GLY A 237 -9.19 -4.13 -12.45
N VAL A 238 -8.86 -2.85 -12.33
CA VAL A 238 -7.78 -2.39 -11.44
C VAL A 238 -8.34 -1.42 -10.42
N VAL A 239 -7.92 -1.57 -9.16
CA VAL A 239 -7.97 -0.53 -8.13
C VAL A 239 -6.63 0.17 -8.14
N LEU A 240 -6.62 1.49 -8.38
CA LEU A 240 -5.40 2.30 -8.28
C LEU A 240 -5.28 2.78 -6.82
N CYS A 241 -4.27 2.26 -6.14
CA CYS A 241 -3.99 2.52 -4.74
C CYS A 241 -2.79 3.45 -4.57
N LEU A 242 -2.80 4.25 -3.50
CA LEU A 242 -1.70 5.11 -3.10
C LEU A 242 -1.16 4.68 -1.74
N HIS A 243 0.17 4.69 -1.62
CA HIS A 243 0.86 4.45 -0.35
C HIS A 243 1.83 5.62 -0.04
N PRO A 244 1.33 6.77 0.42
CA PRO A 244 2.18 7.92 0.68
C PRO A 244 2.86 7.86 2.03
N HIS A 245 4.20 8.11 2.01
CA HIS A 245 4.95 8.55 3.20
C HIS A 245 4.89 10.07 3.35
N ASN A 246 5.35 10.57 4.50
CA ASN A 246 5.17 11.96 4.92
C ASN A 246 6.50 12.71 5.11
N ASP A 247 7.53 12.38 4.33
CA ASP A 247 8.89 12.93 4.48
C ASP A 247 8.97 14.44 4.31
N ARG A 248 8.04 15.03 3.56
CA ARG A 248 7.92 16.48 3.34
C ARG A 248 6.82 17.12 4.19
N GLY A 249 6.11 16.34 5.02
CA GLY A 249 4.93 16.79 5.74
C GLY A 249 3.73 17.06 4.82
N CYS A 250 3.68 16.40 3.66
CA CYS A 250 2.65 16.64 2.64
C CYS A 250 1.80 15.38 2.35
N GLY A 251 1.95 14.29 3.11
CA GLY A 251 1.28 13.02 2.85
C GLY A 251 -0.23 13.15 2.67
N VAL A 252 -0.92 13.95 3.50
CA VAL A 252 -2.35 14.23 3.38
C VAL A 252 -2.67 14.92 2.05
N ALA A 253 -1.99 16.02 1.73
CA ALA A 253 -2.21 16.75 0.48
C ALA A 253 -1.85 15.89 -0.75
N THR A 254 -0.80 15.08 -0.65
CA THR A 254 -0.39 14.13 -1.70
C THR A 254 -1.48 13.10 -1.97
N SER A 255 -2.14 12.58 -0.92
CA SER A 255 -3.25 11.63 -1.02
C SER A 255 -4.50 12.27 -1.61
N GLU A 256 -4.92 13.42 -1.09
CA GLU A 256 -6.12 14.13 -1.58
C GLU A 256 -5.99 14.45 -3.07
N LEU A 257 -4.87 15.03 -3.50
CA LEU A 257 -4.65 15.33 -4.91
C LEU A 257 -4.51 14.06 -5.76
N GLY A 258 -3.96 12.97 -5.22
CA GLY A 258 -3.88 11.69 -5.89
C GLY A 258 -5.26 11.06 -6.12
N VAL A 259 -6.20 11.19 -5.18
CA VAL A 259 -7.60 10.77 -5.36
C VAL A 259 -8.29 11.62 -6.43
N LEU A 260 -8.10 12.93 -6.44
CA LEU A 260 -8.60 13.78 -7.53
C LEU A 260 -8.04 13.36 -8.89
N ALA A 261 -6.81 12.84 -8.91
CA ALA A 261 -6.12 12.38 -10.12
C ALA A 261 -6.52 10.97 -10.60
N GLY A 262 -7.37 10.25 -9.85
CA GLY A 262 -7.94 8.97 -10.28
C GLY A 262 -7.67 7.78 -9.36
N ALA A 263 -6.97 7.96 -8.24
CA ALA A 263 -6.81 6.90 -7.26
C ALA A 263 -8.13 6.56 -6.55
N GLU A 264 -8.31 5.29 -6.24
CA GLU A 264 -9.53 4.72 -5.66
C GLU A 264 -9.32 4.19 -4.24
N GLU A 265 -8.06 3.98 -3.84
CA GLU A 265 -7.69 3.43 -2.52
C GLU A 265 -6.49 4.18 -1.94
N ILE A 266 -6.44 4.26 -0.62
CA ILE A 266 -5.31 4.81 0.13
C ILE A 266 -4.88 3.80 1.20
N GLU A 267 -3.60 3.44 1.18
CA GLU A 267 -2.91 2.78 2.29
C GLU A 267 -2.30 3.83 3.21
N GLY A 268 -2.53 3.70 4.50
CA GLY A 268 -1.98 4.59 5.50
C GLY A 268 -2.10 4.03 6.90
N THR A 269 -1.76 4.83 7.89
CA THR A 269 -1.81 4.45 9.30
C THR A 269 -2.66 5.41 10.11
N LEU A 270 -3.13 4.96 11.25
CA LEU A 270 -3.75 5.83 12.25
C LEU A 270 -2.69 6.83 12.74
N PHE A 271 -3.05 8.11 12.76
CA PHE A 271 -2.19 9.22 13.18
C PHE A 271 -0.87 9.36 12.42
N GLY A 272 -0.72 8.67 11.29
CA GLY A 272 0.47 8.76 10.44
C GLY A 272 1.70 8.05 10.97
N ASN A 273 1.55 7.04 11.85
CA ASN A 273 2.68 6.28 12.35
C ASN A 273 3.43 5.56 11.21
N GLY A 274 4.76 5.48 11.31
CA GLY A 274 5.57 4.80 10.30
C GLY A 274 7.03 5.21 10.33
N GLU A 275 7.80 4.67 9.40
CA GLU A 275 9.22 4.97 9.28
C GLU A 275 9.50 6.46 9.03
N ARG A 276 10.60 6.96 9.59
CA ARG A 276 11.08 8.34 9.44
C ARG A 276 10.05 9.35 9.98
N THR A 277 9.33 10.03 9.09
CA THR A 277 8.28 11.01 9.43
C THR A 277 6.87 10.41 9.40
N GLY A 278 6.76 9.11 9.10
CA GLY A 278 5.52 8.35 9.10
C GLY A 278 4.90 8.14 7.72
N ASN A 279 3.78 7.44 7.74
CA ASN A 279 2.86 7.25 6.61
C ASN A 279 1.86 8.41 6.54
N VAL A 280 0.98 8.40 5.56
CA VAL A 280 -0.16 9.30 5.55
C VAL A 280 -1.10 9.00 6.73
N ASP A 281 -1.58 10.05 7.37
CA ASP A 281 -2.54 9.98 8.48
C ASP A 281 -3.97 9.78 7.96
N ILE A 282 -4.50 8.56 8.11
CA ILE A 282 -5.88 8.21 7.70
C ILE A 282 -6.91 8.97 8.55
N VAL A 283 -6.64 9.20 9.84
CA VAL A 283 -7.58 9.95 10.70
C VAL A 283 -7.78 11.36 10.14
N THR A 284 -6.69 12.05 9.80
CA THR A 284 -6.76 13.40 9.20
C THR A 284 -7.50 13.38 7.86
N LEU A 285 -7.21 12.41 6.99
CA LEU A 285 -7.91 12.29 5.70
C LEU A 285 -9.42 12.07 5.88
N ALA A 286 -9.80 11.15 6.76
CA ALA A 286 -11.21 10.86 7.05
C ALA A 286 -11.94 12.08 7.62
N MET A 287 -11.29 12.82 8.53
CA MET A 287 -11.87 14.03 9.12
C MET A 287 -11.97 15.18 8.10
N ASN A 288 -11.05 15.28 7.15
CA ASN A 288 -11.15 16.22 6.03
C ASN A 288 -12.38 15.93 5.16
N LEU A 289 -12.61 14.66 4.80
CA LEU A 289 -13.83 14.24 4.07
C LEU A 289 -15.10 14.57 4.88
N TYR A 290 -15.12 14.18 6.15
CA TYR A 290 -16.25 14.43 7.05
C TYR A 290 -16.59 15.93 7.14
N SER A 291 -15.58 16.80 7.24
CA SER A 291 -15.77 18.26 7.29
C SER A 291 -16.32 18.85 6.00
N HIS A 292 -16.21 18.15 4.88
CA HIS A 292 -16.79 18.49 3.58
C HIS A 292 -18.13 17.79 3.31
N GLY A 293 -18.71 17.09 4.30
CA GLY A 293 -20.00 16.41 4.17
C GLY A 293 -19.92 15.07 3.41
N VAL A 294 -18.73 14.49 3.30
CA VAL A 294 -18.52 13.17 2.70
C VAL A 294 -18.32 12.15 3.83
N ASP A 295 -19.14 11.10 3.84
CA ASP A 295 -19.01 9.99 4.78
C ASP A 295 -17.69 9.25 4.55
N PRO A 296 -16.74 9.27 5.49
CA PRO A 296 -15.47 8.59 5.36
C PRO A 296 -15.58 7.08 5.44
N GLN A 297 -16.72 6.52 5.87
CA GLN A 297 -16.97 5.10 6.12
C GLN A 297 -16.03 4.49 7.20
N LEU A 298 -15.44 5.31 8.04
CA LEU A 298 -14.65 4.95 9.21
C LEU A 298 -15.24 5.66 10.43
N ASP A 299 -15.36 4.97 11.54
CA ASP A 299 -15.91 5.52 12.78
C ASP A 299 -14.79 5.95 13.73
N PHE A 300 -14.56 7.25 13.79
CA PHE A 300 -13.66 7.91 14.73
C PHE A 300 -14.38 8.63 15.88
N SER A 301 -15.62 8.26 16.19
CA SER A 301 -16.40 8.88 17.28
C SER A 301 -15.74 8.71 18.65
N ASN A 302 -14.93 7.67 18.85
CA ASN A 302 -14.20 7.40 20.10
C ASN A 302 -12.67 7.57 19.93
N LEU A 303 -12.24 8.69 19.34
CA LEU A 303 -10.81 9.01 19.17
C LEU A 303 -9.96 8.87 20.44
N PRO A 304 -10.44 9.24 21.65
CA PRO A 304 -9.63 9.06 22.86
C PRO A 304 -9.26 7.60 23.15
N GLU A 305 -10.15 6.65 22.92
CA GLU A 305 -9.88 5.22 23.15
C GLU A 305 -8.91 4.68 22.07
N ILE A 306 -9.13 5.04 20.80
CA ILE A 306 -8.25 4.69 19.71
C ILE A 306 -6.83 5.22 19.97
N CYS A 307 -6.72 6.48 20.43
CA CYS A 307 -5.44 7.10 20.76
C CYS A 307 -4.76 6.41 21.94
N LEU A 308 -5.53 6.03 22.98
CA LEU A 308 -5.00 5.34 24.15
C LEU A 308 -4.47 3.95 23.81
N LEU A 309 -5.19 3.17 23.02
CA LEU A 309 -4.71 1.84 22.59
C LEU A 309 -3.42 1.97 21.77
N TYR A 310 -3.37 2.98 20.92
CA TYR A 310 -2.20 3.27 20.09
C TYR A 310 -0.97 3.73 20.89
N THR A 311 -1.18 4.41 22.05
CA THR A 311 -0.11 4.96 22.87
C THR A 311 0.19 4.13 24.11
N SER A 312 -0.68 3.22 24.54
CA SER A 312 -0.45 2.37 25.70
C SER A 312 0.72 1.41 25.47
N ASP A 313 0.93 1.00 24.22
CA ASP A 313 2.09 0.18 23.83
C ASP A 313 3.40 0.98 23.80
N ALA A 314 3.32 2.32 23.76
CA ALA A 314 4.49 3.22 23.77
C ALA A 314 4.80 3.84 25.14
N ALA A 315 3.94 3.64 26.16
CA ALA A 315 3.99 4.38 27.44
C ALA A 315 4.34 3.53 28.67
N ASP A 316 4.57 2.23 28.51
CA ASP A 316 4.97 1.34 29.62
C ASP A 316 6.50 1.25 29.81
N GLU A 317 7.26 2.22 29.26
CA GLU A 317 8.69 2.41 29.54
C GLU A 317 8.97 3.66 30.39
#